data_e785251789ad0ae51435ae99fc78fd12
#
_entry.id   e785251789ad0ae51435ae99fc78fd12
#
_cell.length_a   1.000
_cell.length_b   1.000
_cell.length_c   1.000
_cell.angle_alpha   90.00
_cell.angle_beta   90.00
_cell.angle_gamma   90.00
#
_symmetry.space_group_name_H-M   'P 1'
#
loop_
_entity.id
_entity.type
_entity.pdbx_description
1 polymer ?
#
loop_
_entity_poly.entity_id
_entity_poly.type
_entity_poly.pdbx_seq_one_letter_code
_entity_poly.pdbx_strand_id
1 'polypeptide(L)'
;MRQVLIFGGTSEGRMLSEYLDKRQLRHTVCVATDYGEEVMEHTEYVQIRQGRLDVPEMEALMRSGDYAVVVDATHPYATAVSENVRMACKAVDMPYLRYLRDAGRAAGSKTSDAHQSTPISGRDAGADSSITWVNSAAEAAAYLETQSGNIFLTTGSKELHVFTERISDHGRLFIRVLPSASVITECRNLGMEGKQICAMQGPFSTEMNIAMLKQTDAAFLVTKDTGTTGGYPEKEQAAQQLGVRMVVIRRPEESGLDFAALIGKLGEALGCELAGDEARTCETQTRETQTRETRIYENQTCEARTCEAQTCETRTCAAKRETDPSDCPERVLSC
;
A
#
# COMPACT_ATOMS: atom_id res chain seq x y z
N MET A 1 30.27 11.13 13.40
CA MET A 1 30.11 10.04 12.42
C MET A 1 28.97 10.45 11.51
N ARG A 2 29.16 10.44 10.18
CA ARG A 2 28.13 10.84 9.23
C ARG A 2 26.89 9.96 9.34
N GLN A 3 25.74 10.52 9.05
CA GLN A 3 24.44 9.88 9.19
C GLN A 3 23.93 9.31 7.85
N VAL A 4 22.94 8.44 7.92
CA VAL A 4 22.19 7.97 6.75
C VAL A 4 20.90 8.77 6.65
N LEU A 5 20.56 9.26 5.46
CA LEU A 5 19.26 9.86 5.18
C LEU A 5 18.39 8.85 4.40
N ILE A 6 17.25 8.49 4.93
CA ILE A 6 16.34 7.49 4.35
C ILE A 6 15.05 8.19 3.91
N PHE A 7 14.69 8.08 2.65
CA PHE A 7 13.35 8.37 2.18
C PHE A 7 12.54 7.08 2.23
N GLY A 8 11.57 7.01 3.16
CA GLY A 8 10.86 5.80 3.54
C GLY A 8 9.34 5.90 3.40
N GLY A 9 8.63 5.21 4.28
CA GLY A 9 7.17 5.06 4.26
C GLY A 9 6.74 3.68 3.77
N THR A 10 7.67 2.75 3.70
CA THR A 10 7.47 1.34 3.36
C THR A 10 8.03 0.43 4.45
N SER A 11 7.67 -0.84 4.43
CA SER A 11 8.26 -1.86 5.31
C SER A 11 9.78 -1.97 5.13
N GLU A 12 10.29 -1.71 3.93
CA GLU A 12 11.72 -1.70 3.60
C GLU A 12 12.44 -0.56 4.33
N GLY A 13 11.88 0.64 4.30
CA GLY A 13 12.44 1.80 5.00
C GLY A 13 12.46 1.59 6.52
N ARG A 14 11.40 1.01 7.08
CA ARG A 14 11.32 0.66 8.51
C ARG A 14 12.37 -0.40 8.88
N MET A 15 12.45 -1.48 8.13
CA MET A 15 13.43 -2.55 8.35
C MET A 15 14.86 -2.03 8.35
N LEU A 16 15.20 -1.12 7.42
CA LEU A 16 16.50 -0.49 7.37
C LEU A 16 16.75 0.39 8.60
N SER A 17 15.75 1.18 9.01
CA SER A 17 15.84 2.01 10.20
C SER A 17 16.09 1.19 11.46
N GLU A 18 15.31 0.13 11.69
CA GLU A 18 15.49 -0.81 12.81
C GLU A 18 16.88 -1.47 12.80
N TYR A 19 17.39 -1.82 11.62
CA TYR A 19 18.73 -2.39 11.46
C TYR A 19 19.83 -1.42 11.88
N LEU A 20 19.73 -0.15 11.47
CA LEU A 20 20.68 0.90 11.83
C LEU A 20 20.60 1.27 13.31
N ASP A 21 19.38 1.34 13.86
CA ASP A 21 19.11 1.63 15.27
C ASP A 21 19.75 0.60 16.21
N LYS A 22 19.54 -0.69 15.95
CA LYS A 22 20.18 -1.79 16.70
C LYS A 22 21.72 -1.71 16.73
N ARG A 23 22.32 -1.01 15.76
CA ARG A 23 23.77 -0.77 15.67
C ARG A 23 24.19 0.60 16.15
N GLN A 24 23.25 1.36 16.74
CA GLN A 24 23.47 2.70 17.28
C GLN A 24 24.01 3.68 16.21
N LEU A 25 23.57 3.49 14.96
CA LEU A 25 23.96 4.35 13.84
C LEU A 25 22.89 5.43 13.64
N ARG A 26 23.32 6.69 13.78
CA ARG A 26 22.41 7.83 13.60
C ARG A 26 21.92 7.91 12.17
N HIS A 27 20.61 8.08 12.02
CA HIS A 27 19.97 8.23 10.72
C HIS A 27 18.71 9.08 10.83
N THR A 28 18.33 9.66 9.69
CA THR A 28 17.10 10.43 9.55
C THR A 28 16.17 9.70 8.58
N VAL A 29 14.90 9.53 8.94
CA VAL A 29 13.88 8.93 8.09
C VAL A 29 12.85 9.97 7.72
N CYS A 30 12.69 10.21 6.40
CA CYS A 30 11.65 11.07 5.87
C CYS A 30 10.44 10.22 5.47
N VAL A 31 9.27 10.52 6.05
CA VAL A 31 7.98 9.88 5.77
C VAL A 31 6.95 10.89 5.32
N ALA A 32 6.11 10.52 4.34
CA ALA A 32 5.16 11.47 3.74
C ALA A 32 3.82 11.58 4.49
N THR A 33 3.53 10.69 5.45
CA THR A 33 2.23 10.57 6.12
C THR A 33 2.39 10.34 7.62
N ASP A 34 1.35 10.73 8.38
CA ASP A 34 1.24 10.51 9.83
C ASP A 34 1.38 9.03 10.18
N TYR A 35 0.72 8.15 9.42
CA TYR A 35 0.84 6.70 9.62
C TYR A 35 2.28 6.19 9.44
N GLY A 36 3.03 6.78 8.51
CA GLY A 36 4.45 6.45 8.33
C GLY A 36 5.28 6.79 9.56
N GLU A 37 4.92 7.85 10.29
CA GLU A 37 5.56 8.23 11.55
C GLU A 37 5.15 7.31 12.70
N GLU A 38 3.84 7.03 12.85
CA GLU A 38 3.28 6.19 13.94
C GLU A 38 3.88 4.79 14.00
N VAL A 39 4.27 4.22 12.85
CA VAL A 39 4.83 2.86 12.77
C VAL A 39 6.35 2.81 12.97
N MET A 40 7.02 3.94 13.15
CA MET A 40 8.46 4.03 13.38
C MET A 40 8.78 4.04 14.88
N GLU A 41 9.85 3.34 15.25
CA GLU A 41 10.37 3.43 16.62
C GLU A 41 11.13 4.75 16.82
N HIS A 42 10.84 5.44 17.92
CA HIS A 42 11.53 6.67 18.32
C HIS A 42 12.64 6.33 19.31
N THR A 43 13.89 6.46 18.88
CA THR A 43 15.08 6.24 19.70
C THR A 43 16.02 7.44 19.61
N GLU A 44 17.12 7.43 20.35
CA GLU A 44 18.13 8.49 20.27
C GLU A 44 18.95 8.47 18.96
N TYR A 45 18.87 7.37 18.19
CA TYR A 45 19.59 7.20 16.92
C TYR A 45 18.74 7.51 15.70
N VAL A 46 17.42 7.62 15.86
CA VAL A 46 16.45 7.87 14.79
C VAL A 46 15.89 9.27 14.87
N GLN A 47 16.04 10.05 13.81
CA GLN A 47 15.31 11.30 13.62
C GLN A 47 14.24 11.11 12.56
N ILE A 48 12.97 11.27 12.91
CA ILE A 48 11.87 11.16 11.97
C ILE A 48 11.48 12.56 11.47
N ARG A 49 11.33 12.72 10.17
CA ARG A 49 10.79 13.93 9.52
C ARG A 49 9.56 13.57 8.74
N GLN A 50 8.46 14.14 9.17
CA GLN A 50 7.17 14.00 8.51
C GLN A 50 6.96 15.12 7.49
N GLY A 51 6.30 14.79 6.39
CA GLY A 51 5.87 15.71 5.35
C GLY A 51 6.42 15.37 3.97
N ARG A 52 5.74 15.91 2.96
CA ARG A 52 6.21 15.80 1.58
C ARG A 52 7.23 16.89 1.33
N LEU A 53 8.41 16.51 0.87
CA LEU A 53 9.47 17.42 0.49
C LEU A 53 9.50 17.58 -1.03
N ASP A 54 9.67 18.80 -1.52
CA ASP A 54 10.04 19.07 -2.90
C ASP A 54 11.56 18.98 -3.11
N VAL A 55 12.03 19.11 -4.35
CA VAL A 55 13.46 18.99 -4.68
C VAL A 55 14.30 20.03 -3.93
N PRO A 56 13.97 21.33 -3.91
CA PRO A 56 14.69 22.33 -3.12
C PRO A 56 14.75 22.02 -1.62
N GLU A 57 13.67 21.54 -1.04
CA GLU A 57 13.61 21.16 0.39
C GLU A 57 14.49 19.92 0.69
N MET A 58 14.50 18.94 -0.24
CA MET A 58 15.40 17.79 -0.15
C MET A 58 16.86 18.20 -0.22
N GLU A 59 17.22 19.11 -1.14
CA GLU A 59 18.57 19.66 -1.24
C GLU A 59 18.99 20.42 0.03
N ALA A 60 18.10 21.27 0.56
CA ALA A 60 18.36 21.99 1.79
C ALA A 60 18.59 21.05 2.97
N LEU A 61 17.77 20.00 3.08
CA LEU A 61 17.93 18.96 4.09
C LEU A 61 19.29 18.25 3.99
N MET A 62 19.67 17.83 2.78
CA MET A 62 20.94 17.15 2.53
C MET A 62 22.15 18.04 2.87
N ARG A 63 22.08 19.35 2.57
CA ARG A 63 23.14 20.30 2.90
C ARG A 63 23.20 20.67 4.37
N SER A 64 22.07 20.66 5.08
CA SER A 64 22.02 21.05 6.49
C SER A 64 22.46 19.96 7.46
N GLY A 65 22.45 18.68 7.03
CA GLY A 65 22.82 17.53 7.82
C GLY A 65 24.20 16.97 7.46
N ASP A 66 24.81 16.26 8.40
CA ASP A 66 26.08 15.53 8.17
C ASP A 66 25.78 14.11 7.62
N TYR A 67 25.20 14.07 6.41
CA TYR A 67 24.84 12.81 5.76
C TYR A 67 26.01 12.26 4.90
N ALA A 68 26.22 10.95 4.98
CA ALA A 68 27.18 10.22 4.13
C ALA A 68 26.54 9.73 2.83
N VAL A 69 25.24 9.39 2.90
CA VAL A 69 24.52 8.70 1.83
C VAL A 69 23.02 8.87 2.00
N VAL A 70 22.31 8.90 0.88
CA VAL A 70 20.84 8.87 0.81
C VAL A 70 20.39 7.49 0.36
N VAL A 71 19.46 6.91 1.09
CA VAL A 71 18.76 5.68 0.71
C VAL A 71 17.33 5.99 0.32
N ASP A 72 16.96 5.67 -0.90
CA ASP A 72 15.59 5.69 -1.36
C ASP A 72 14.95 4.32 -1.17
N ALA A 73 14.16 4.20 -0.11
CA ALA A 73 13.36 3.05 0.25
C ALA A 73 11.86 3.32 0.04
N THR A 74 11.51 4.24 -0.86
CA THR A 74 10.12 4.54 -1.20
C THR A 74 9.48 3.41 -2.00
N HIS A 75 8.14 3.41 -2.05
CA HIS A 75 7.42 2.38 -2.80
C HIS A 75 7.76 2.42 -4.30
N PRO A 76 7.95 1.28 -4.98
CA PRO A 76 8.30 1.24 -6.41
C PRO A 76 7.37 2.05 -7.33
N TYR A 77 6.11 2.18 -6.97
CA TYR A 77 5.16 3.02 -7.71
C TYR A 77 5.19 4.51 -7.35
N ALA A 78 6.06 4.93 -6.44
CA ALA A 78 6.26 6.34 -6.09
C ALA A 78 7.34 6.99 -6.97
N THR A 79 7.28 6.76 -8.28
CA THR A 79 8.30 7.15 -9.27
C THR A 79 8.66 8.63 -9.21
N ALA A 80 7.68 9.51 -9.00
CA ALA A 80 7.93 10.96 -8.89
C ALA A 80 8.81 11.31 -7.68
N VAL A 81 8.61 10.65 -6.53
CA VAL A 81 9.44 10.89 -5.33
C VAL A 81 10.85 10.36 -5.56
N SER A 82 10.99 9.15 -6.10
CA SER A 82 12.31 8.56 -6.42
C SER A 82 13.10 9.45 -7.40
N GLU A 83 12.43 10.03 -8.39
CA GLU A 83 13.06 10.95 -9.32
C GLU A 83 13.48 12.25 -8.63
N ASN A 84 12.63 12.84 -7.78
CA ASN A 84 12.96 14.03 -6.99
C ASN A 84 14.16 13.80 -6.07
N VAL A 85 14.20 12.66 -5.37
CA VAL A 85 15.33 12.28 -4.50
C VAL A 85 16.61 12.16 -5.33
N ARG A 86 16.54 11.50 -6.49
CA ARG A 86 17.71 11.35 -7.39
C ARG A 86 18.20 12.69 -7.92
N MET A 87 17.27 13.58 -8.31
CA MET A 87 17.61 14.93 -8.76
C MET A 87 18.29 15.75 -7.64
N ALA A 88 17.72 15.73 -6.43
CA ALA A 88 18.29 16.42 -5.28
C ALA A 88 19.69 15.89 -4.93
N CYS A 89 19.87 14.56 -4.88
CA CYS A 89 21.17 13.95 -4.64
C CYS A 89 22.22 14.40 -5.67
N LYS A 90 21.84 14.43 -6.95
CA LYS A 90 22.74 14.89 -8.03
C LYS A 90 23.11 16.36 -7.89
N ALA A 91 22.17 17.22 -7.47
CA ALA A 91 22.41 18.66 -7.31
C ALA A 91 23.38 18.99 -6.16
N VAL A 92 23.44 18.14 -5.12
CA VAL A 92 24.32 18.34 -3.95
C VAL A 92 25.49 17.38 -3.90
N ASP A 93 25.72 16.59 -4.96
CA ASP A 93 26.78 15.56 -5.05
C ASP A 93 26.73 14.54 -3.90
N MET A 94 25.53 14.10 -3.54
CA MET A 94 25.28 13.14 -2.47
C MET A 94 25.13 11.72 -3.03
N PRO A 95 25.83 10.72 -2.48
CA PRO A 95 25.67 9.32 -2.87
C PRO A 95 24.19 8.88 -2.71
N TYR A 96 23.64 8.26 -3.75
CA TYR A 96 22.26 7.77 -3.82
C TYR A 96 22.24 6.25 -3.96
N LEU A 97 21.48 5.57 -3.09
CA LEU A 97 21.25 4.14 -3.13
C LEU A 97 19.73 3.86 -3.21
N ARG A 98 19.31 3.06 -4.18
CA ARG A 98 17.93 2.59 -4.28
C ARG A 98 17.82 1.23 -3.61
N TYR A 99 16.97 1.11 -2.59
CA TYR A 99 16.66 -0.14 -1.91
C TYR A 99 15.39 -0.78 -2.48
N LEU A 100 15.49 -2.02 -2.97
CA LEU A 100 14.37 -2.81 -3.48
C LEU A 100 14.47 -4.24 -2.92
N ARG A 101 13.43 -4.72 -2.25
CA ARG A 101 13.41 -6.05 -1.64
C ARG A 101 13.71 -7.19 -2.61
N ASP A 102 13.22 -7.11 -3.83
CA ASP A 102 13.30 -8.17 -4.84
C ASP A 102 14.40 -7.94 -5.89
N ALA A 103 15.33 -6.99 -5.67
CA ALA A 103 16.39 -6.68 -6.62
C ALA A 103 17.28 -7.90 -6.96
N GLY A 104 17.50 -8.80 -6.00
CA GLY A 104 18.27 -10.04 -6.21
C GLY A 104 17.53 -11.13 -7.01
N ARG A 105 16.20 -11.08 -7.10
CA ARG A 105 15.42 -12.06 -7.89
C ARG A 105 15.39 -11.74 -9.39
N ALA A 106 15.50 -10.48 -9.77
CA ALA A 106 15.51 -10.07 -11.18
C ALA A 106 16.77 -10.52 -11.92
N ALA A 107 17.88 -10.71 -11.22
CA ALA A 107 19.18 -11.06 -11.83
C ALA A 107 19.47 -12.58 -11.93
N GLY A 108 18.73 -13.45 -11.26
CA GLY A 108 19.12 -14.86 -11.12
C GLY A 108 18.02 -15.92 -11.38
N SER A 109 16.77 -15.57 -11.49
CA SER A 109 15.70 -16.56 -11.64
C SER A 109 15.19 -16.63 -13.07
N LYS A 110 15.89 -17.39 -13.91
CA LYS A 110 15.27 -18.12 -14.99
C LYS A 110 14.51 -19.33 -14.40
N THR A 111 13.48 -19.09 -13.61
CA THR A 111 12.46 -20.09 -13.36
C THR A 111 11.37 -19.89 -14.40
N SER A 112 11.31 -20.81 -15.30
CA SER A 112 10.24 -21.24 -16.16
C SER A 112 8.82 -20.73 -15.77
N ASP A 113 8.54 -19.46 -16.07
CA ASP A 113 7.24 -18.98 -16.38
C ASP A 113 7.39 -18.21 -17.69
N ALA A 114 7.24 -18.99 -18.75
CA ALA A 114 7.17 -18.50 -20.11
C ALA A 114 5.86 -17.72 -20.30
N HIS A 115 5.83 -16.49 -19.78
CA HIS A 115 4.90 -15.47 -20.24
C HIS A 115 5.69 -14.53 -21.14
N GLN A 116 5.91 -15.03 -22.36
CA GLN A 116 6.44 -14.26 -23.46
C GLN A 116 5.56 -13.03 -23.70
N SER A 117 6.21 -11.87 -23.55
CA SER A 117 5.70 -10.58 -23.99
C SER A 117 5.42 -10.64 -25.48
N THR A 118 4.16 -10.78 -25.87
CA THR A 118 3.72 -10.43 -27.22
C THR A 118 3.23 -8.99 -27.18
N PRO A 119 3.79 -8.10 -28.03
CA PRO A 119 3.20 -6.79 -28.25
C PRO A 119 1.80 -6.99 -28.83
N ILE A 120 0.84 -6.17 -28.39
CA ILE A 120 -0.53 -6.16 -28.92
C ILE A 120 -0.49 -5.68 -30.37
N SER A 121 -0.23 -6.57 -31.29
CA SER A 121 -0.57 -6.43 -32.70
C SER A 121 -1.45 -7.61 -33.07
N GLY A 122 -2.69 -7.32 -33.22
CA GLY A 122 -3.81 -8.05 -33.74
C GLY A 122 -3.76 -9.56 -33.96
N ARG A 123 -4.81 -10.23 -33.43
CA ARG A 123 -5.28 -11.60 -33.71
C ARG A 123 -4.48 -12.75 -33.09
N ASP A 124 -5.05 -13.33 -32.00
CA ASP A 124 -5.74 -14.62 -32.09
C ASP A 124 -6.39 -14.94 -30.77
N ALA A 125 -7.70 -15.15 -30.80
CA ALA A 125 -8.49 -15.69 -29.73
C ALA A 125 -8.21 -17.19 -29.62
N GLY A 126 -7.55 -17.58 -28.53
CA GLY A 126 -7.32 -18.99 -28.24
C GLY A 126 -6.81 -19.19 -26.84
N ALA A 127 -7.72 -19.65 -25.93
CA ALA A 127 -7.48 -20.23 -24.62
C ALA A 127 -7.00 -19.30 -23.48
N ASP A 128 -7.98 -18.87 -22.66
CA ASP A 128 -7.96 -18.85 -21.18
C ASP A 128 -6.75 -18.18 -20.49
N SER A 129 -6.46 -16.92 -20.79
CA SER A 129 -5.72 -16.10 -19.85
C SER A 129 -6.68 -15.10 -19.19
N SER A 130 -7.14 -15.44 -17.98
CA SER A 130 -7.97 -14.56 -17.16
C SER A 130 -7.26 -13.26 -16.76
N ILE A 131 -5.96 -13.09 -17.10
CA ILE A 131 -5.11 -11.98 -16.71
C ILE A 131 -4.51 -11.29 -17.94
N THR A 132 -4.76 -9.98 -18.06
CA THR A 132 -4.13 -9.11 -19.05
C THR A 132 -3.09 -8.24 -18.36
N TRP A 133 -1.83 -8.31 -18.80
CA TRP A 133 -0.73 -7.51 -18.27
C TRP A 133 -0.52 -6.26 -19.12
N VAL A 134 -0.43 -5.10 -18.45
CA VAL A 134 -0.20 -3.79 -19.07
C VAL A 134 0.91 -3.04 -18.33
N ASN A 135 1.53 -2.05 -18.98
CA ASN A 135 2.66 -1.34 -18.39
C ASN A 135 2.25 -0.02 -17.69
N SER A 136 1.02 0.44 -17.91
CA SER A 136 0.54 1.70 -17.32
C SER A 136 -0.98 1.71 -17.14
N ALA A 137 -1.46 2.66 -16.32
CA ALA A 137 -2.90 2.95 -16.20
C ALA A 137 -3.50 3.40 -17.54
N ALA A 138 -2.74 4.11 -18.37
CA ALA A 138 -3.19 4.54 -19.69
C ALA A 138 -3.42 3.35 -20.65
N GLU A 139 -2.53 2.36 -20.66
CA GLU A 139 -2.73 1.11 -21.42
C GLU A 139 -3.91 0.31 -20.88
N ALA A 140 -4.09 0.24 -19.55
CA ALA A 140 -5.24 -0.40 -18.93
C ALA A 140 -6.55 0.27 -19.36
N ALA A 141 -6.63 1.59 -19.29
CA ALA A 141 -7.81 2.36 -19.68
C ALA A 141 -8.12 2.20 -21.17
N ALA A 142 -7.11 2.24 -22.04
CA ALA A 142 -7.27 2.04 -23.50
C ALA A 142 -7.79 0.63 -23.83
N TYR A 143 -7.29 -0.40 -23.15
CA TYR A 143 -7.80 -1.76 -23.31
C TYR A 143 -9.25 -1.87 -22.85
N LEU A 144 -9.57 -1.31 -21.66
CA LEU A 144 -10.90 -1.42 -21.05
C LEU A 144 -11.97 -0.59 -21.76
N GLU A 145 -11.61 0.47 -22.47
CA GLU A 145 -12.53 1.25 -23.29
C GLU A 145 -13.21 0.38 -24.38
N THR A 146 -12.48 -0.57 -24.93
CA THR A 146 -12.99 -1.49 -25.97
C THR A 146 -13.76 -2.68 -25.42
N GLN A 147 -13.81 -2.85 -24.10
CA GLN A 147 -14.45 -3.97 -23.43
C GLN A 147 -15.83 -3.58 -22.88
N SER A 148 -16.70 -4.55 -22.68
CA SER A 148 -18.01 -4.37 -22.07
C SER A 148 -18.04 -4.94 -20.64
N GLY A 149 -18.86 -4.35 -19.77
CA GLY A 149 -19.06 -4.76 -18.38
C GLY A 149 -18.40 -3.80 -17.37
N ASN A 150 -18.73 -3.97 -16.09
CA ASN A 150 -18.27 -3.09 -15.02
C ASN A 150 -16.80 -3.34 -14.70
N ILE A 151 -16.13 -2.28 -14.29
CA ILE A 151 -14.70 -2.24 -13.99
C ILE A 151 -14.50 -1.87 -12.53
N PHE A 152 -13.87 -2.73 -11.75
CA PHE A 152 -13.51 -2.46 -10.38
C PHE A 152 -12.02 -2.08 -10.26
N LEU A 153 -11.75 -0.79 -10.00
CA LEU A 153 -10.41 -0.22 -9.89
C LEU A 153 -9.90 -0.37 -8.45
N THR A 154 -8.78 -1.05 -8.24
CA THR A 154 -8.09 -1.17 -6.95
C THR A 154 -6.71 -0.53 -6.97
N THR A 155 -6.49 0.42 -7.88
CA THR A 155 -5.24 1.16 -8.08
C THR A 155 -5.10 2.39 -7.20
N GLY A 156 -6.16 2.77 -6.45
CA GLY A 156 -6.25 3.99 -5.67
C GLY A 156 -6.64 5.22 -6.49
N SER A 157 -6.82 6.38 -5.83
CA SER A 157 -7.36 7.59 -6.45
C SER A 157 -6.42 8.29 -7.44
N LYS A 158 -5.11 8.17 -7.23
CA LYS A 158 -4.09 8.94 -8.00
C LYS A 158 -4.17 8.77 -9.51
N GLU A 159 -4.58 7.60 -9.98
CA GLU A 159 -4.68 7.27 -11.40
C GLU A 159 -6.12 7.25 -11.90
N LEU A 160 -7.09 7.59 -11.07
CA LEU A 160 -8.51 7.57 -11.45
C LEU A 160 -8.79 8.48 -12.65
N HIS A 161 -8.18 9.67 -12.70
CA HIS A 161 -8.32 10.61 -13.80
C HIS A 161 -7.99 9.98 -15.16
N VAL A 162 -6.98 9.10 -15.24
CA VAL A 162 -6.61 8.39 -16.48
C VAL A 162 -7.76 7.52 -16.99
N PHE A 163 -8.49 6.88 -16.10
CA PHE A 163 -9.63 6.04 -16.46
C PHE A 163 -10.87 6.89 -16.81
N THR A 164 -11.14 7.96 -16.06
CA THR A 164 -12.31 8.84 -16.32
C THR A 164 -12.13 9.69 -17.57
N GLU A 165 -10.92 10.05 -17.94
CA GLU A 165 -10.62 10.77 -19.20
C GLU A 165 -10.77 9.85 -20.43
N ARG A 166 -10.47 8.57 -20.27
CA ARG A 166 -10.45 7.63 -21.40
C ARG A 166 -11.74 6.86 -21.60
N ILE A 167 -12.37 6.41 -20.51
CA ILE A 167 -13.58 5.58 -20.55
C ILE A 167 -14.81 6.48 -20.53
N SER A 168 -15.53 6.55 -21.64
CA SER A 168 -16.66 7.46 -21.83
C SER A 168 -17.85 7.15 -20.91
N ASP A 169 -18.13 5.87 -20.66
CA ASP A 169 -19.19 5.43 -19.75
C ASP A 169 -18.66 5.32 -18.32
N HIS A 170 -18.72 6.42 -17.58
CA HIS A 170 -18.34 6.45 -16.17
C HIS A 170 -19.25 5.59 -15.29
N GLY A 171 -20.47 5.27 -15.73
CA GLY A 171 -21.42 4.46 -14.98
C GLY A 171 -20.92 3.05 -14.67
N ARG A 172 -19.98 2.54 -15.48
CA ARG A 172 -19.37 1.22 -15.32
C ARG A 172 -18.09 1.20 -14.47
N LEU A 173 -17.58 2.38 -14.03
CA LEU A 173 -16.40 2.49 -13.18
C LEU A 173 -16.79 2.39 -11.71
N PHE A 174 -16.12 1.53 -10.97
CA PHE A 174 -16.18 1.42 -9.52
C PHE A 174 -14.76 1.49 -8.98
N ILE A 175 -14.54 2.16 -7.85
CA ILE A 175 -13.20 2.35 -7.30
C ILE A 175 -13.12 2.06 -5.81
N ARG A 176 -12.06 1.42 -5.39
CA ARG A 176 -11.68 1.27 -4.00
C ARG A 176 -10.55 2.23 -3.64
N VAL A 177 -10.80 3.04 -2.61
CA VAL A 177 -9.89 4.10 -2.15
C VAL A 177 -9.79 4.11 -0.63
N LEU A 178 -8.79 4.83 -0.11
CA LEU A 178 -8.69 5.09 1.33
C LEU A 178 -9.87 5.95 1.82
N PRO A 179 -10.37 5.74 3.07
CA PRO A 179 -11.50 6.46 3.63
C PRO A 179 -11.11 7.87 4.12
N SER A 180 -10.51 8.66 3.25
CA SER A 180 -10.12 10.04 3.50
C SER A 180 -11.08 11.01 2.81
N ALA A 181 -11.49 12.08 3.50
CA ALA A 181 -12.40 13.09 2.96
C ALA A 181 -11.84 13.73 1.67
N SER A 182 -10.54 14.01 1.63
CA SER A 182 -9.88 14.57 0.44
C SER A 182 -9.91 13.62 -0.75
N VAL A 183 -9.67 12.33 -0.53
CA VAL A 183 -9.70 11.29 -1.58
C VAL A 183 -11.13 11.10 -2.11
N ILE A 184 -12.14 11.08 -1.24
CA ILE A 184 -13.54 10.97 -1.66
C ILE A 184 -13.95 12.21 -2.48
N THR A 185 -13.52 13.41 -2.04
CA THR A 185 -13.77 14.65 -2.78
C THR A 185 -13.12 14.63 -4.16
N GLU A 186 -11.88 14.16 -4.27
CA GLU A 186 -11.18 13.99 -5.54
C GLU A 186 -11.95 13.06 -6.49
N CYS A 187 -12.40 11.90 -6.00
CA CYS A 187 -13.23 10.98 -6.80
C CYS A 187 -14.52 11.65 -7.29
N ARG A 188 -15.18 12.42 -6.42
CA ARG A 188 -16.41 13.15 -6.78
C ARG A 188 -16.15 14.21 -7.86
N ASN A 189 -15.05 14.95 -7.76
CA ASN A 189 -14.64 15.94 -8.75
C ASN A 189 -14.34 15.32 -10.12
N LEU A 190 -13.92 14.06 -10.16
CA LEU A 190 -13.72 13.26 -11.38
C LEU A 190 -15.02 12.60 -11.90
N GLY A 191 -16.18 12.97 -11.35
CA GLY A 191 -17.49 12.52 -11.82
C GLY A 191 -17.97 11.18 -11.25
N MET A 192 -17.28 10.63 -10.23
CA MET A 192 -17.72 9.37 -9.60
C MET A 192 -18.92 9.62 -8.67
N GLU A 193 -19.96 8.81 -8.79
CA GLU A 193 -21.09 8.82 -7.86
C GLU A 193 -20.76 8.05 -6.57
N GLY A 194 -21.51 8.34 -5.48
CA GLY A 194 -21.27 7.69 -4.17
C GLY A 194 -21.32 6.17 -4.21
N LYS A 195 -22.24 5.59 -5.00
CA LYS A 195 -22.40 4.13 -5.17
C LYS A 195 -21.18 3.46 -5.84
N GLN A 196 -20.36 4.25 -6.54
CA GLN A 196 -19.17 3.78 -7.26
C GLN A 196 -17.90 3.85 -6.41
N ILE A 197 -17.96 4.51 -5.24
CA ILE A 197 -16.81 4.74 -4.38
C ILE A 197 -16.87 3.80 -3.17
N CYS A 198 -15.95 2.86 -3.11
CA CYS A 198 -15.72 1.98 -1.97
C CYS A 198 -14.57 2.53 -1.13
N ALA A 199 -14.90 3.34 -0.09
CA ALA A 199 -13.91 3.97 0.77
C ALA A 199 -13.59 3.06 1.96
N MET A 200 -12.52 2.27 1.87
CA MET A 200 -12.09 1.31 2.89
C MET A 200 -10.58 1.19 2.94
N GLN A 201 -10.06 0.93 4.14
CA GLN A 201 -8.65 0.64 4.37
C GLN A 201 -8.40 -0.88 4.40
N GLY A 202 -7.37 -1.34 3.66
CA GLY A 202 -6.91 -2.72 3.68
C GLY A 202 -6.09 -3.05 4.95
N PRO A 203 -5.60 -4.30 5.06
CA PRO A 203 -5.61 -5.34 4.05
C PRO A 203 -7.00 -5.97 3.80
N PHE A 204 -7.18 -6.59 2.64
CA PHE A 204 -8.46 -7.21 2.24
C PHE A 204 -8.28 -8.70 2.02
N SER A 205 -9.10 -9.51 2.67
CA SER A 205 -9.15 -10.95 2.44
C SER A 205 -9.73 -11.30 1.06
N THR A 206 -9.60 -12.55 0.65
CA THR A 206 -10.22 -13.07 -0.57
C THR A 206 -11.74 -12.90 -0.53
N GLU A 207 -12.39 -13.20 0.60
CA GLU A 207 -13.83 -13.09 0.78
C GLU A 207 -14.31 -11.64 0.62
N MET A 208 -13.56 -10.67 1.17
CA MET A 208 -13.88 -9.26 1.01
C MET A 208 -13.74 -8.82 -0.46
N ASN A 209 -12.70 -9.27 -1.16
CA ASN A 209 -12.55 -9.00 -2.58
C ASN A 209 -13.70 -9.64 -3.38
N ILE A 210 -14.11 -10.88 -3.07
CA ILE A 210 -15.28 -11.55 -3.69
C ILE A 210 -16.55 -10.73 -3.45
N ALA A 211 -16.79 -10.26 -2.23
CA ALA A 211 -17.98 -9.48 -1.90
C ALA A 211 -18.05 -8.17 -2.71
N MET A 212 -16.92 -7.46 -2.83
CA MET A 212 -16.84 -6.22 -3.61
C MET A 212 -17.04 -6.47 -5.10
N LEU A 213 -16.43 -7.50 -5.67
CA LEU A 213 -16.58 -7.86 -7.08
C LEU A 213 -18.04 -8.23 -7.41
N LYS A 214 -18.71 -8.97 -6.54
CA LYS A 214 -20.14 -9.28 -6.67
C LYS A 214 -21.01 -8.05 -6.55
N GLN A 215 -20.76 -7.18 -5.56
CA GLN A 215 -21.57 -5.97 -5.30
C GLN A 215 -21.51 -4.98 -6.49
N THR A 216 -20.37 -4.94 -7.18
CA THR A 216 -20.17 -4.05 -8.33
C THR A 216 -20.51 -4.72 -9.67
N ASP A 217 -20.92 -5.98 -9.66
CA ASP A 217 -21.11 -6.80 -10.86
C ASP A 217 -19.91 -6.66 -11.82
N ALA A 218 -18.70 -6.78 -11.27
CA ALA A 218 -17.47 -6.49 -11.98
C ALA A 218 -17.17 -7.58 -13.03
N ALA A 219 -17.01 -7.17 -14.28
CA ALA A 219 -16.45 -8.01 -15.33
C ALA A 219 -14.91 -7.94 -15.36
N PHE A 220 -14.35 -6.85 -14.85
CA PHE A 220 -12.92 -6.59 -14.77
C PHE A 220 -12.48 -6.12 -13.40
N LEU A 221 -11.35 -6.64 -12.94
CA LEU A 221 -10.61 -6.17 -11.78
C LEU A 221 -9.28 -5.55 -12.24
N VAL A 222 -9.09 -4.26 -11.99
CA VAL A 222 -7.82 -3.59 -12.28
C VAL A 222 -7.00 -3.48 -11.00
N THR A 223 -5.78 -3.95 -11.04
CA THR A 223 -4.85 -3.89 -9.90
C THR A 223 -3.43 -3.60 -10.35
N LYS A 224 -2.57 -3.23 -9.40
CA LYS A 224 -1.12 -3.16 -9.59
C LYS A 224 -0.48 -4.46 -9.15
N ASP A 225 0.64 -4.81 -9.78
CA ASP A 225 1.51 -5.90 -9.31
C ASP A 225 2.24 -5.45 -8.03
N THR A 226 1.58 -5.56 -6.91
CA THR A 226 2.11 -5.15 -5.59
C THR A 226 2.76 -6.31 -4.82
N GLY A 227 2.83 -7.49 -5.43
CA GLY A 227 3.32 -8.70 -4.76
C GLY A 227 2.42 -9.14 -3.59
N THR A 228 2.96 -10.01 -2.76
CA THR A 228 2.22 -10.60 -1.62
C THR A 228 1.82 -9.57 -0.57
N THR A 229 2.66 -8.57 -0.30
CA THR A 229 2.37 -7.52 0.69
C THR A 229 1.26 -6.55 0.27
N GLY A 230 0.95 -6.45 -1.03
CA GLY A 230 -0.10 -5.59 -1.56
C GLY A 230 -1.45 -6.29 -1.77
N GLY A 231 -1.61 -7.52 -1.27
CA GLY A 231 -2.85 -8.28 -1.39
C GLY A 231 -3.13 -8.71 -2.85
N TYR A 232 -2.09 -8.95 -3.65
CA TYR A 232 -2.26 -9.43 -5.02
C TYR A 232 -2.83 -10.85 -5.05
N PRO A 233 -2.32 -11.82 -4.23
CA PRO A 233 -2.84 -13.20 -4.23
C PRO A 233 -4.33 -13.28 -3.88
N GLU A 234 -4.80 -12.49 -2.92
CA GLU A 234 -6.20 -12.47 -2.49
C GLU A 234 -7.12 -11.92 -3.58
N LYS A 235 -6.64 -10.94 -4.37
CA LYS A 235 -7.37 -10.39 -5.51
C LYS A 235 -7.43 -11.40 -6.67
N GLU A 236 -6.30 -12.05 -6.96
CA GLU A 236 -6.20 -13.06 -8.01
C GLU A 236 -7.13 -14.25 -7.70
N GLN A 237 -7.09 -14.77 -6.48
CA GLN A 237 -7.96 -15.85 -6.04
C GLN A 237 -9.44 -15.46 -6.12
N ALA A 238 -9.80 -14.23 -5.71
CA ALA A 238 -11.17 -13.74 -5.79
C ALA A 238 -11.66 -13.61 -7.24
N ALA A 239 -10.82 -13.06 -8.12
CA ALA A 239 -11.14 -12.93 -9.53
C ALA A 239 -11.31 -14.29 -10.21
N GLN A 240 -10.41 -15.24 -9.91
CA GLN A 240 -10.48 -16.61 -10.45
C GLN A 240 -11.76 -17.32 -10.01
N GLN A 241 -12.16 -17.24 -8.75
CA GLN A 241 -13.38 -17.87 -8.24
C GLN A 241 -14.65 -17.34 -8.88
N LEU A 242 -14.65 -16.09 -9.33
CA LEU A 242 -15.83 -15.45 -9.94
C LEU A 242 -15.76 -15.39 -11.47
N GLY A 243 -14.67 -15.84 -12.09
CA GLY A 243 -14.46 -15.70 -13.53
C GLY A 243 -14.30 -14.24 -13.98
N VAL A 244 -13.88 -13.33 -13.07
CA VAL A 244 -13.61 -11.92 -13.36
C VAL A 244 -12.25 -11.80 -14.03
N ARG A 245 -12.17 -11.08 -15.14
CA ARG A 245 -10.91 -10.85 -15.86
C ARG A 245 -10.06 -9.82 -15.11
N MET A 246 -8.78 -10.11 -14.93
CA MET A 246 -7.86 -9.19 -14.31
C MET A 246 -7.09 -8.38 -15.35
N VAL A 247 -6.93 -7.08 -15.06
CA VAL A 247 -5.98 -6.21 -15.77
C VAL A 247 -4.94 -5.77 -14.77
N VAL A 248 -3.71 -6.23 -14.95
CA VAL A 248 -2.63 -6.04 -14.00
C VAL A 248 -1.60 -5.05 -14.56
N ILE A 249 -1.47 -3.93 -13.88
CA ILE A 249 -0.44 -2.92 -14.19
C ILE A 249 0.88 -3.42 -13.62
N ARG A 250 1.85 -3.66 -14.51
CA ARG A 250 3.19 -4.13 -14.15
C ARG A 250 3.89 -3.13 -13.22
N ARG A 251 4.72 -3.65 -12.35
CA ARG A 251 5.65 -2.83 -11.59
C ARG A 251 6.63 -2.17 -12.57
N PRO A 252 6.93 -0.88 -12.45
CA PRO A 252 7.99 -0.25 -13.21
C PRO A 252 9.31 -1.03 -13.04
N GLU A 253 10.04 -1.24 -14.13
CA GLU A 253 11.37 -1.84 -14.04
C GLU A 253 12.30 -0.84 -13.35
N GLU A 254 12.66 -1.12 -12.13
CA GLU A 254 13.63 -0.35 -11.36
C GLU A 254 14.85 -1.20 -11.06
N SER A 255 16.03 -0.62 -11.23
CA SER A 255 17.27 -1.18 -10.72
C SER A 255 17.51 -0.67 -9.30
N GLY A 256 17.86 -1.57 -8.40
CA GLY A 256 18.15 -1.24 -7.01
C GLY A 256 19.00 -2.32 -6.35
N LEU A 257 19.30 -2.10 -5.09
CA LEU A 257 20.06 -3.04 -4.26
C LEU A 257 19.09 -3.86 -3.42
N ASP A 258 19.37 -5.13 -3.26
CA ASP A 258 18.78 -5.93 -2.20
C ASP A 258 19.37 -5.53 -0.83
N PHE A 259 18.84 -6.08 0.25
CA PHE A 259 19.27 -5.70 1.59
C PHE A 259 20.76 -5.96 1.83
N ALA A 260 21.29 -7.11 1.41
CA ALA A 260 22.67 -7.48 1.64
C ALA A 260 23.64 -6.56 0.87
N ALA A 261 23.35 -6.28 -0.40
CA ALA A 261 24.14 -5.35 -1.21
C ALA A 261 24.04 -3.90 -0.68
N LEU A 262 22.84 -3.49 -0.21
CA LEU A 262 22.65 -2.18 0.42
C LEU A 262 23.52 -2.03 1.67
N ILE A 263 23.51 -3.01 2.58
CA ILE A 263 24.29 -2.96 3.82
C ILE A 263 25.80 -2.89 3.51
N GLY A 264 26.29 -3.63 2.52
CA GLY A 264 27.67 -3.51 2.08
C GLY A 264 28.02 -2.10 1.61
N LYS A 265 27.16 -1.48 0.80
CA LYS A 265 27.35 -0.10 0.32
C LYS A 265 27.24 0.95 1.43
N LEU A 266 26.36 0.73 2.41
CA LEU A 266 26.28 1.60 3.60
C LEU A 266 27.55 1.51 4.44
N GLY A 267 28.11 0.32 4.64
CA GLY A 267 29.39 0.14 5.32
C GLY A 267 30.52 0.92 4.66
N GLU A 268 30.63 0.83 3.31
CA GLU A 268 31.59 1.61 2.53
C GLU A 268 31.40 3.13 2.75
N ALA A 269 30.14 3.63 2.66
CA ALA A 269 29.83 5.05 2.79
C ALA A 269 30.08 5.60 4.20
N LEU A 270 29.83 4.80 5.23
CA LEU A 270 30.01 5.17 6.65
C LEU A 270 31.42 4.91 7.16
N GLY A 271 32.24 4.19 6.41
CA GLY A 271 33.60 3.81 6.81
C GLY A 271 33.64 2.80 7.98
N CYS A 272 32.62 1.93 8.08
CA CYS A 272 32.50 0.90 9.10
C CYS A 272 32.05 -0.43 8.50
N GLU A 273 32.40 -1.53 9.15
CA GLU A 273 31.95 -2.86 8.73
C GLU A 273 30.54 -3.11 9.22
N LEU A 274 29.57 -3.24 8.28
CA LEU A 274 28.17 -3.51 8.56
C LEU A 274 27.76 -4.95 8.21
N ALA A 275 28.69 -5.82 7.88
CA ALA A 275 28.42 -7.22 7.56
C ALA A 275 28.06 -8.00 8.83
N GLY A 276 26.99 -8.76 8.81
CA GLY A 276 26.62 -9.68 9.88
C GLY A 276 25.51 -10.63 9.46
N ASP A 277 25.52 -11.82 10.00
CA ASP A 277 24.61 -12.96 9.78
C ASP A 277 23.10 -12.66 10.02
N GLU A 278 22.76 -11.46 10.48
CA GLU A 278 21.39 -11.07 10.85
C GLU A 278 20.51 -10.64 9.68
N ALA A 279 21.03 -10.51 8.46
CA ALA A 279 20.22 -10.21 7.28
C ALA A 279 19.12 -11.28 7.05
N ARG A 280 19.41 -12.55 7.36
CA ARG A 280 18.44 -13.65 7.30
C ARG A 280 17.43 -13.64 8.43
N THR A 281 17.83 -13.19 9.63
CA THR A 281 16.94 -13.11 10.82
C THR A 281 15.93 -11.98 10.68
N CYS A 282 16.30 -10.88 10.01
CA CYS A 282 15.39 -9.75 9.78
C CYS A 282 14.23 -10.10 8.84
N GLU A 283 14.45 -10.92 7.81
CA GLU A 283 13.36 -11.40 6.93
C GLU A 283 12.34 -12.29 7.68
N THR A 284 12.81 -13.09 8.65
CA THR A 284 11.95 -13.94 9.47
C THR A 284 11.14 -13.13 10.47
N GLN A 285 11.76 -12.13 11.12
CA GLN A 285 11.08 -11.21 12.03
C GLN A 285 10.04 -10.33 11.33
N THR A 286 10.26 -9.94 10.07
CA THR A 286 9.27 -9.16 9.30
C THR A 286 8.00 -9.99 9.05
N ARG A 287 8.11 -11.31 8.83
CA ARG A 287 6.95 -12.21 8.73
C ARG A 287 6.18 -12.30 10.05
N GLU A 288 6.90 -12.36 11.18
CA GLU A 288 6.29 -12.41 12.52
C GLU A 288 5.62 -11.08 12.88
N THR A 289 6.23 -9.94 12.52
CA THR A 289 5.66 -8.62 12.75
C THR A 289 4.41 -8.38 11.90
N GLN A 290 4.40 -8.79 10.63
CA GLN A 290 3.20 -8.75 9.79
C GLN A 290 2.08 -9.64 10.35
N THR A 291 2.41 -10.83 10.86
CA THR A 291 1.44 -11.70 11.52
C THR A 291 0.91 -11.09 12.82
N ARG A 292 1.73 -10.33 13.53
CA ARG A 292 1.36 -9.61 14.75
C ARG A 292 0.48 -8.40 14.46
N GLU A 293 0.79 -7.63 13.43
CA GLU A 293 -0.04 -6.51 12.95
C GLU A 293 -1.41 -7.00 12.48
N THR A 294 -1.48 -8.10 11.75
CA THR A 294 -2.73 -8.74 11.36
C THR A 294 -3.54 -9.19 12.57
N ARG A 295 -2.90 -9.79 13.59
CA ARG A 295 -3.56 -10.19 14.85
C ARG A 295 -4.04 -9.01 15.69
N ILE A 296 -3.28 -7.90 15.74
CA ILE A 296 -3.69 -6.68 16.46
C ILE A 296 -4.93 -6.10 15.78
N TYR A 297 -4.96 -6.07 14.46
CA TYR A 297 -6.11 -5.61 13.68
C TYR A 297 -7.34 -6.50 13.85
N GLU A 298 -7.16 -7.82 13.87
CA GLU A 298 -8.23 -8.80 14.15
C GLU A 298 -8.78 -8.66 15.57
N ASN A 299 -7.92 -8.42 16.56
CA ASN A 299 -8.36 -8.20 17.96
C ASN A 299 -9.09 -6.87 18.11
N GLN A 300 -8.63 -5.77 17.52
CA GLN A 300 -9.33 -4.47 17.58
C GLN A 300 -10.70 -4.53 16.87
N THR A 301 -10.82 -5.28 15.78
CA THR A 301 -12.11 -5.51 15.13
C THR A 301 -13.03 -6.42 15.93
N CYS A 302 -12.48 -7.35 16.71
CA CYS A 302 -13.25 -8.21 17.60
C CYS A 302 -13.76 -7.45 18.83
N GLU A 303 -12.94 -6.58 19.43
CA GLU A 303 -13.34 -5.70 20.54
C GLU A 303 -14.39 -4.67 20.11
N ALA A 304 -14.26 -4.09 18.93
CA ALA A 304 -15.28 -3.18 18.37
C ALA A 304 -16.64 -3.90 18.16
N ARG A 305 -16.62 -5.13 17.63
CA ARG A 305 -17.85 -5.94 17.47
C ARG A 305 -18.48 -6.34 18.79
N THR A 306 -17.66 -6.62 19.83
CA THR A 306 -18.17 -6.97 21.17
C THR A 306 -18.79 -5.73 21.85
N CYS A 307 -18.23 -4.55 21.63
CA CYS A 307 -18.77 -3.30 22.14
C CYS A 307 -20.08 -2.90 21.46
N GLU A 308 -20.21 -3.10 20.14
CA GLU A 308 -21.46 -2.87 19.39
C GLU A 308 -22.54 -3.88 19.79
N ALA A 309 -22.20 -5.14 20.05
CA ALA A 309 -23.15 -6.14 20.53
C ALA A 309 -23.67 -5.79 21.93
N GLN A 310 -22.82 -5.35 22.84
CA GLN A 310 -23.22 -4.91 24.18
C GLN A 310 -24.06 -3.63 24.17
N THR A 311 -23.78 -2.67 23.29
CA THR A 311 -24.61 -1.47 23.10
C THR A 311 -25.94 -1.77 22.45
N CYS A 312 -26.02 -2.81 21.60
CA CYS A 312 -27.28 -3.24 21.00
C CYS A 312 -28.20 -3.94 22.02
N GLU A 313 -27.65 -4.78 22.90
CA GLU A 313 -28.41 -5.43 23.97
C GLU A 313 -28.94 -4.44 25.00
N THR A 314 -28.16 -3.42 25.36
CA THR A 314 -28.63 -2.36 26.27
C THR A 314 -29.68 -1.45 25.66
N ARG A 315 -29.66 -1.17 24.36
CA ARG A 315 -30.68 -0.44 23.64
C ARG A 315 -31.99 -1.23 23.50
N THR A 316 -31.89 -2.54 23.26
CA THR A 316 -33.08 -3.41 23.14
C THR A 316 -33.78 -3.61 24.49
N CYS A 317 -33.04 -3.62 25.60
CA CYS A 317 -33.63 -3.64 26.95
C CYS A 317 -34.28 -2.30 27.33
N ALA A 318 -33.74 -1.16 26.90
CA ALA A 318 -34.32 0.16 27.14
C ALA A 318 -35.60 0.36 26.33
N ALA A 319 -35.63 -0.06 25.06
CA ALA A 319 -36.80 0.06 24.19
C ALA A 319 -37.95 -0.84 24.62
N LYS A 320 -37.71 -1.99 25.28
CA LYS A 320 -38.78 -2.84 25.83
C LYS A 320 -39.42 -2.29 27.12
N ARG A 321 -38.84 -1.30 27.79
CA ARG A 321 -39.40 -0.67 28.98
C ARG A 321 -40.33 0.51 28.68
N GLU A 322 -40.37 1.01 27.45
CA GLU A 322 -41.21 2.17 27.06
C GLU A 322 -42.53 1.81 26.41
N THR A 323 -42.86 0.52 26.21
CA THR A 323 -44.05 0.11 25.44
C THR A 323 -45.18 -0.61 26.22
N ASP A 324 -45.11 -0.69 27.57
CA ASP A 324 -46.21 -1.28 28.33
C ASP A 324 -46.56 -0.45 29.60
N PRO A 325 -47.58 0.45 29.51
CA PRO A 325 -48.01 1.26 30.64
C PRO A 325 -49.05 0.57 31.54
N SER A 326 -49.38 -0.71 31.35
CA SER A 326 -50.54 -1.36 32.00
C SER A 326 -50.25 -2.22 33.24
N ASP A 327 -49.02 -2.25 33.74
CA ASP A 327 -48.70 -3.05 34.94
C ASP A 327 -48.05 -2.18 36.04
N CYS A 328 -48.89 -1.38 36.71
CA CYS A 328 -48.56 -0.76 37.98
C CYS A 328 -49.56 -1.26 39.04
N PRO A 329 -49.21 -2.19 39.90
CA PRO A 329 -50.04 -2.47 41.09
C PRO A 329 -49.78 -1.39 42.14
N GLU A 330 -50.86 -0.69 42.51
CA GLU A 330 -50.96 0.07 43.77
C GLU A 330 -50.52 -0.77 44.97
N ARG A 331 -49.57 -0.27 45.75
CA ARG A 331 -49.50 -0.50 47.20
C ARG A 331 -48.75 0.65 47.85
N VAL A 332 -49.53 1.53 48.43
CA VAL A 332 -49.84 1.69 49.87
C VAL A 332 -48.63 2.13 50.71
N LEU A 333 -48.79 3.35 51.14
CA LEU A 333 -48.16 4.04 52.25
C LEU A 333 -47.96 3.18 53.51
N SER A 334 -46.84 3.22 54.12
CA SER A 334 -46.70 3.62 55.55
C SER A 334 -45.26 3.53 56.02
N CYS A 335 -44.91 4.56 56.79
CA CYS A 335 -43.76 4.84 57.67
C CYS A 335 -42.49 5.31 57.01
#